data_b64e7be8b456f31fda58b502bb58466c
#
_entry.id   b64e7be8b456f31fda58b502bb58466c
#
_cell.length_a   1.000
_cell.length_b   1.000
_cell.length_c   1.000
_cell.angle_alpha   90.00
_cell.angle_beta   90.00
_cell.angle_gamma   90.00
#
_symmetry.space_group_name_H-M   'P 1'
#
loop_
_entity.id
_entity.type
_entity.pdbx_description
1 polymer ?
#
loop_
_entity_poly.entity_id
_entity_poly.type
_entity_poly.pdbx_seq_one_letter_code
_entity_poly.pdbx_strand_id
1 'polypeptide(L)'
;RLDSDTSREINPTNIERIEKVCEGKDTIRFIFMGDTQRSYNETEDFVKYVNQLDSIDFIIHGGDYTEFGLKKEFEWNDDILSKLKVPYVGLIGNHDVIGNGDQVFRKIFGNENFSFVVSDVKFVCLNTNAIEYDYSHPVPDFNFLKNEIADSTRNKRTIVVMHAPPGNEQFDNNVKDVFQLYIKTLPSLMFCLHAHNHCVSAADLFEDGIIYYGCANIAKRSYLLFTLTPDDYMYEVVNF
;
A
#
# COMPACT_ATOMS: atom_id res chain seq x y z
N ARG A 1 20.31 4.43 -18.26
CA ARG A 1 21.24 3.59 -17.49
C ARG A 1 20.87 3.67 -16.03
N LEU A 2 20.56 2.53 -15.45
CA LEU A 2 20.34 2.41 -13.99
C LEU A 2 21.73 2.48 -13.34
N ASP A 3 22.09 3.62 -12.75
CA ASP A 3 23.30 3.74 -11.97
C ASP A 3 23.21 2.91 -10.68
N SER A 4 24.33 2.30 -10.29
CA SER A 4 24.45 1.45 -9.10
C SER A 4 24.15 2.18 -7.78
N ASP A 5 24.09 3.49 -7.80
CA ASP A 5 23.97 4.39 -6.63
C ASP A 5 22.53 4.72 -6.21
N THR A 6 21.52 4.04 -6.77
CA THR A 6 20.10 4.43 -6.60
C THR A 6 19.31 3.57 -5.63
N SER A 7 19.89 2.57 -4.99
CA SER A 7 19.17 1.77 -4.00
C SER A 7 18.91 2.61 -2.74
N ARG A 8 17.64 2.86 -2.43
CA ARG A 8 17.22 3.59 -1.22
C ARG A 8 16.61 2.67 -0.17
N GLU A 9 16.13 1.50 -0.59
CA GLU A 9 15.49 0.50 0.28
C GLU A 9 14.46 1.10 1.23
N ILE A 10 13.57 1.94 0.70
CA ILE A 10 12.62 2.74 1.48
C ILE A 10 11.74 1.83 2.34
N ASN A 11 11.11 0.81 1.74
CA ASN A 11 10.20 -0.06 2.47
C ASN A 11 10.92 -0.84 3.57
N PRO A 12 12.02 -1.58 3.33
CA PRO A 12 12.73 -2.29 4.39
C PRO A 12 13.15 -1.37 5.55
N THR A 13 13.75 -0.22 5.23
CA THR A 13 14.20 0.74 6.24
C THR A 13 13.03 1.32 7.05
N ASN A 14 11.94 1.69 6.38
CA ASN A 14 10.79 2.28 7.05
C ASN A 14 9.96 1.25 7.82
N ILE A 15 9.90 -0.01 7.38
CA ILE A 15 9.26 -1.10 8.12
C ILE A 15 9.92 -1.24 9.51
N GLU A 16 11.23 -1.26 9.60
CA GLU A 16 11.94 -1.30 10.89
C GLU A 16 11.55 -0.10 11.79
N ARG A 17 11.42 1.09 11.19
CA ARG A 17 10.98 2.29 11.93
C ARG A 17 9.53 2.18 12.39
N ILE A 18 8.62 1.66 11.53
CA ILE A 18 7.21 1.44 11.85
C ILE A 18 7.08 0.46 13.01
N GLU A 19 7.73 -0.69 12.92
CA GLU A 19 7.70 -1.72 13.97
C GLU A 19 8.17 -1.13 15.32
N LYS A 20 9.24 -0.35 15.29
CA LYS A 20 9.76 0.31 16.50
C LYS A 20 8.82 1.37 17.07
N VAL A 21 8.22 2.22 16.21
CA VAL A 21 7.29 3.28 16.65
C VAL A 21 6.03 2.68 17.25
N CYS A 22 5.60 1.53 16.76
CA CYS A 22 4.37 0.87 17.18
C CYS A 22 4.58 -0.16 18.31
N GLU A 23 5.82 -0.39 18.72
CA GLU A 23 6.13 -1.36 19.77
C GLU A 23 5.38 -1.03 21.08
N GLY A 24 4.63 -2.01 21.59
CA GLY A 24 3.87 -1.88 22.85
C GLY A 24 2.64 -0.97 22.78
N LYS A 25 2.23 -0.50 21.61
CA LYS A 25 1.00 0.27 21.46
C LYS A 25 -0.21 -0.63 21.33
N ASP A 26 -1.28 -0.31 22.06
CA ASP A 26 -2.59 -0.94 21.93
C ASP A 26 -3.43 -0.30 20.82
N THR A 27 -3.18 0.97 20.52
CA THR A 27 -3.88 1.71 19.48
C THR A 27 -2.89 2.15 18.41
N ILE A 28 -3.18 1.81 17.16
CA ILE A 28 -2.37 2.14 15.99
C ILE A 28 -3.19 3.04 15.06
N ARG A 29 -2.59 4.16 14.66
CA ARG A 29 -3.22 5.10 13.72
C ARG A 29 -2.36 5.24 12.47
N PHE A 30 -2.91 4.86 11.32
CA PHE A 30 -2.19 4.97 10.06
C PHE A 30 -3.04 5.63 8.97
N ILE A 31 -2.35 6.27 8.04
CA ILE A 31 -2.97 6.90 6.87
C ILE A 31 -2.79 5.98 5.66
N PHE A 32 -3.84 5.85 4.86
CA PHE A 32 -3.80 5.25 3.54
C PHE A 32 -4.13 6.32 2.47
N MET A 33 -3.21 6.50 1.53
CA MET A 33 -3.31 7.45 0.42
C MET A 33 -2.59 6.88 -0.81
N GLY A 34 -2.72 7.48 -1.97
CA GLY A 34 -2.04 7.01 -3.18
C GLY A 34 -2.27 7.91 -4.39
N ASP A 35 -1.85 7.43 -5.57
CA ASP A 35 -2.07 8.09 -6.85
C ASP A 35 -1.55 9.55 -6.82
N THR A 36 -0.24 9.69 -6.55
CA THR A 36 0.43 11.00 -6.41
C THR A 36 1.07 11.49 -7.73
N GLN A 37 1.02 10.67 -8.78
CA GLN A 37 1.57 11.04 -10.07
C GLN A 37 1.03 12.40 -10.54
N ARG A 38 1.91 13.28 -11.05
CA ARG A 38 1.65 14.67 -11.47
C ARG A 38 1.19 15.64 -10.38
N SER A 39 0.77 15.17 -9.21
CA SER A 39 0.17 15.99 -8.14
C SER A 39 1.20 16.36 -7.06
N TYR A 40 2.35 16.91 -7.48
CA TYR A 40 3.45 17.21 -6.56
C TYR A 40 3.07 18.30 -5.54
N ASN A 41 2.34 19.33 -5.96
CA ASN A 41 1.90 20.40 -5.05
C ASN A 41 0.95 19.88 -3.98
N GLU A 42 -0.02 19.07 -4.38
CA GLU A 42 -0.99 18.44 -3.46
C GLU A 42 -0.30 17.47 -2.52
N THR A 43 0.71 16.75 -3.00
CA THR A 43 1.54 15.85 -2.18
C THR A 43 2.37 16.66 -1.16
N GLU A 44 2.94 17.80 -1.55
CA GLU A 44 3.62 18.70 -0.62
C GLU A 44 2.68 19.26 0.45
N ASP A 45 1.47 19.65 0.06
CA ASP A 45 0.47 20.14 0.99
C ASP A 45 -0.01 19.05 1.96
N PHE A 46 -0.18 17.82 1.46
CA PHE A 46 -0.44 16.64 2.28
C PHE A 46 0.65 16.45 3.34
N VAL A 47 1.93 16.48 2.95
CA VAL A 47 3.05 16.34 3.87
C VAL A 47 3.04 17.45 4.93
N LYS A 48 2.82 18.71 4.52
CA LYS A 48 2.72 19.85 5.45
C LYS A 48 1.57 19.65 6.45
N TYR A 49 0.41 19.21 5.95
CA TYR A 49 -0.78 18.98 6.78
C TYR A 49 -0.54 17.85 7.78
N VAL A 50 -0.10 16.68 7.31
CA VAL A 50 0.14 15.52 8.18
C VAL A 50 1.21 15.78 9.22
N ASN A 51 2.24 16.55 8.89
CA ASN A 51 3.30 16.91 9.84
C ASN A 51 2.82 17.82 11.00
N GLN A 52 1.60 18.35 10.92
CA GLN A 52 0.97 19.12 12.01
C GLN A 52 0.08 18.24 12.90
N LEU A 53 -0.23 17.01 12.45
CA LEU A 53 -1.05 16.08 13.22
C LEU A 53 -0.22 15.39 14.29
N ASP A 54 -0.83 15.22 15.44
CA ASP A 54 -0.31 14.37 16.49
C ASP A 54 -0.89 12.96 16.35
N SER A 55 -0.15 11.96 16.80
CA SER A 55 -0.64 10.58 16.93
C SER A 55 -0.90 9.83 15.62
N ILE A 56 -0.19 10.14 14.54
CA ILE A 56 -0.08 9.27 13.36
C ILE A 56 1.19 8.42 13.52
N ASP A 57 1.07 7.11 13.34
CA ASP A 57 2.18 6.18 13.52
C ASP A 57 2.94 5.94 12.21
N PHE A 58 2.22 5.77 11.09
CA PHE A 58 2.81 5.57 9.77
C PHE A 58 1.82 5.84 8.64
N ILE A 59 2.32 5.78 7.41
CA ILE A 59 1.54 6.00 6.20
C ILE A 59 1.79 4.84 5.23
N ILE A 60 0.75 4.41 4.53
CA ILE A 60 0.83 3.49 3.39
C ILE A 60 0.44 4.25 2.13
N HIS A 61 1.35 4.29 1.16
CA HIS A 61 1.08 4.81 -0.17
C HIS A 61 0.67 3.66 -1.10
N GLY A 62 -0.53 3.77 -1.65
CA GLY A 62 -1.18 2.71 -2.42
C GLY A 62 -0.69 2.52 -3.87
N GLY A 63 0.41 3.17 -4.27
CA GLY A 63 0.96 3.06 -5.63
C GLY A 63 0.65 4.27 -6.52
N ASP A 64 1.18 4.23 -7.75
CA ASP A 64 1.13 5.30 -8.74
C ASP A 64 1.85 6.58 -8.26
N TYR A 65 3.17 6.46 -8.08
CA TYR A 65 4.08 7.59 -7.84
C TYR A 65 4.40 8.35 -9.13
N THR A 66 4.39 7.63 -10.24
CA THR A 66 4.89 8.10 -11.53
C THR A 66 3.78 8.09 -12.57
N GLU A 67 3.94 8.88 -13.61
CA GLU A 67 3.08 8.82 -14.79
C GLU A 67 3.60 7.82 -15.83
N PHE A 68 4.94 7.70 -15.93
CA PHE A 68 5.61 6.94 -16.99
C PHE A 68 6.67 5.96 -16.46
N GLY A 69 6.70 5.65 -15.17
CA GLY A 69 7.68 4.76 -14.56
C GLY A 69 9.11 5.30 -14.59
N LEU A 70 9.30 6.61 -14.73
CA LEU A 70 10.62 7.21 -14.84
C LEU A 70 11.27 7.35 -13.46
N LYS A 71 12.55 6.97 -13.37
CA LYS A 71 13.37 7.15 -12.16
C LYS A 71 13.20 8.54 -11.55
N LYS A 72 13.20 9.58 -12.39
CA LYS A 72 13.11 10.97 -11.92
C LYS A 72 11.78 11.30 -11.26
N GLU A 73 10.68 10.71 -11.72
CA GLU A 73 9.36 10.88 -11.10
C GLU A 73 9.30 10.20 -9.72
N PHE A 74 9.89 9.02 -9.58
CA PHE A 74 10.04 8.37 -8.27
C PHE A 74 10.87 9.22 -7.31
N GLU A 75 12.00 9.75 -7.77
CA GLU A 75 12.85 10.62 -6.96
C GLU A 75 12.12 11.87 -6.51
N TRP A 76 11.36 12.54 -7.38
CA TRP A 76 10.59 13.74 -7.01
C TRP A 76 9.53 13.43 -5.95
N ASN A 77 8.80 12.33 -6.09
CA ASN A 77 7.83 11.93 -5.08
C ASN A 77 8.50 11.57 -3.74
N ASP A 78 9.58 10.81 -3.78
CA ASP A 78 10.32 10.48 -2.55
C ASP A 78 10.94 11.72 -1.90
N ASP A 79 11.46 12.67 -2.66
CA ASP A 79 11.97 13.94 -2.13
C ASP A 79 10.89 14.75 -1.39
N ILE A 80 9.63 14.60 -1.76
CA ILE A 80 8.49 15.21 -1.06
C ILE A 80 8.11 14.37 0.16
N LEU A 81 7.88 13.06 -0.03
CA LEU A 81 7.39 12.18 1.02
C LEU A 81 8.42 11.92 2.13
N SER A 82 9.72 11.99 1.82
CA SER A 82 10.79 11.89 2.84
C SER A 82 10.78 13.02 3.86
N LYS A 83 10.04 14.13 3.61
CA LYS A 83 9.83 15.22 4.57
C LYS A 83 8.76 14.91 5.62
N LEU A 84 8.07 13.78 5.52
CA LEU A 84 7.16 13.31 6.55
C LEU A 84 7.92 13.01 7.84
N LYS A 85 7.36 13.44 8.97
CA LYS A 85 7.91 13.13 10.30
C LYS A 85 7.71 11.67 10.70
N VAL A 86 6.69 11.03 10.13
CA VAL A 86 6.37 9.62 10.34
C VAL A 86 6.85 8.76 9.17
N PRO A 87 7.20 7.49 9.39
CA PRO A 87 7.63 6.62 8.31
C PRO A 87 6.50 6.29 7.35
N TYR A 88 6.83 6.07 6.08
CA TYR A 88 5.88 5.58 5.09
C TYR A 88 6.40 4.35 4.36
N VAL A 89 5.51 3.49 3.91
CA VAL A 89 5.78 2.40 2.97
C VAL A 89 4.94 2.57 1.73
N GLY A 90 5.38 2.01 0.62
CA GLY A 90 4.68 2.19 -0.64
C GLY A 90 4.56 0.92 -1.48
N LEU A 91 3.41 0.78 -2.11
CA LEU A 91 3.11 -0.25 -3.08
C LEU A 91 3.46 0.23 -4.49
N ILE A 92 3.62 -0.71 -5.42
CA ILE A 92 3.75 -0.41 -6.84
C ILE A 92 2.37 -0.25 -7.48
N GLY A 93 2.16 0.83 -8.24
CA GLY A 93 0.98 1.04 -9.07
C GLY A 93 1.24 0.67 -10.53
N ASN A 94 0.19 0.68 -11.38
CA ASN A 94 0.33 0.28 -12.78
C ASN A 94 1.15 1.28 -13.60
N HIS A 95 1.05 2.59 -13.32
CA HIS A 95 1.90 3.60 -13.96
C HIS A 95 3.37 3.46 -13.57
N ASP A 96 3.65 2.91 -12.39
CA ASP A 96 5.02 2.69 -11.91
C ASP A 96 5.75 1.56 -12.63
N VAL A 97 5.03 0.69 -13.35
CA VAL A 97 5.60 -0.43 -14.12
C VAL A 97 6.07 -0.01 -15.52
N ILE A 98 5.47 1.04 -16.08
CA ILE A 98 5.71 1.48 -17.46
C ILE A 98 7.22 1.71 -17.71
N GLY A 99 7.69 1.33 -18.88
CA GLY A 99 9.07 1.60 -19.32
C GLY A 99 10.18 0.97 -18.48
N ASN A 100 9.96 -0.19 -17.88
CA ASN A 100 10.82 -0.86 -16.89
C ASN A 100 10.84 -0.13 -15.52
N GLY A 101 9.81 0.60 -15.20
CA GLY A 101 9.68 1.30 -13.91
C GLY A 101 9.62 0.35 -12.72
N ASP A 102 9.15 -0.90 -12.92
CA ASP A 102 9.21 -1.98 -11.94
C ASP A 102 10.64 -2.23 -11.42
N GLN A 103 11.64 -2.20 -12.30
CA GLN A 103 13.05 -2.33 -11.91
C GLN A 103 13.54 -1.12 -11.11
N VAL A 104 13.04 0.08 -11.45
CA VAL A 104 13.34 1.30 -10.70
C VAL A 104 12.67 1.25 -9.33
N PHE A 105 11.39 0.85 -9.28
CA PHE A 105 10.67 0.66 -8.03
C PHE A 105 11.42 -0.28 -7.08
N ARG A 106 11.80 -1.47 -7.56
CA ARG A 106 12.56 -2.45 -6.74
C ARG A 106 13.86 -1.89 -6.16
N LYS A 107 14.55 -1.00 -6.87
CA LYS A 107 15.78 -0.35 -6.38
C LYS A 107 15.51 0.74 -5.35
N ILE A 108 14.42 1.45 -5.48
CA ILE A 108 14.07 2.57 -4.60
C ILE A 108 13.31 2.07 -3.37
N PHE A 109 12.27 1.26 -3.58
CA PHE A 109 11.35 0.83 -2.53
C PHE A 109 11.65 -0.57 -1.98
N GLY A 110 12.19 -1.47 -2.78
CA GLY A 110 12.37 -2.88 -2.45
C GLY A 110 11.38 -3.78 -3.20
N ASN A 111 11.06 -4.94 -2.63
CA ASN A 111 10.18 -5.93 -3.26
C ASN A 111 8.79 -5.39 -3.56
N GLU A 112 8.20 -5.81 -4.67
CA GLU A 112 6.83 -5.44 -5.07
C GLU A 112 5.76 -6.05 -4.17
N ASN A 113 6.02 -7.26 -3.66
CA ASN A 113 5.21 -7.90 -2.64
C ASN A 113 6.00 -7.94 -1.34
N PHE A 114 5.40 -7.49 -0.25
CA PHE A 114 6.05 -7.48 1.05
C PHE A 114 5.00 -7.53 2.17
N SER A 115 5.45 -7.84 3.36
CA SER A 115 4.60 -7.78 4.56
C SER A 115 5.37 -7.22 5.75
N PHE A 116 4.63 -6.70 6.72
CA PHE A 116 5.17 -6.27 8.00
C PHE A 116 4.13 -6.43 9.10
N VAL A 117 4.59 -6.51 10.34
CA VAL A 117 3.72 -6.73 11.50
C VAL A 117 3.81 -5.56 12.45
N VAL A 118 2.65 -5.01 12.80
CA VAL A 118 2.51 -3.93 13.77
C VAL A 118 1.61 -4.43 14.90
N SER A 119 2.16 -4.54 16.11
CA SER A 119 1.46 -5.18 17.23
C SER A 119 1.05 -6.63 16.86
N ASP A 120 -0.23 -6.93 16.76
CA ASP A 120 -0.76 -8.23 16.35
C ASP A 120 -1.37 -8.23 14.93
N VAL A 121 -1.23 -7.14 14.16
CA VAL A 121 -1.77 -6.98 12.82
C VAL A 121 -0.67 -7.11 11.77
N LYS A 122 -0.84 -8.04 10.83
CA LYS A 122 0.01 -8.18 9.66
C LYS A 122 -0.59 -7.41 8.48
N PHE A 123 0.22 -6.56 7.87
CA PHE A 123 -0.07 -5.91 6.60
C PHE A 123 0.56 -6.72 5.49
N VAL A 124 -0.26 -7.25 4.57
CA VAL A 124 0.18 -8.00 3.39
C VAL A 124 -0.02 -7.11 2.18
N CYS A 125 1.08 -6.60 1.63
CA CYS A 125 1.10 -5.64 0.53
C CYS A 125 1.43 -6.36 -0.78
N LEU A 126 0.55 -6.24 -1.77
CA LEU A 126 0.58 -7.04 -2.99
C LEU A 126 0.66 -6.16 -4.25
N ASN A 127 1.47 -6.58 -5.21
CA ASN A 127 1.34 -6.14 -6.58
C ASN A 127 0.13 -6.85 -7.22
N THR A 128 -0.80 -6.07 -7.75
CA THR A 128 -2.03 -6.55 -8.41
C THR A 128 -2.19 -6.01 -9.84
N ASN A 129 -1.14 -5.40 -10.40
CA ASN A 129 -1.16 -4.75 -11.71
C ASN A 129 -0.94 -5.77 -12.84
N ALA A 130 -1.87 -6.70 -13.03
CA ALA A 130 -1.68 -7.89 -13.88
C ALA A 130 -1.51 -7.58 -15.37
N ILE A 131 -2.16 -6.52 -15.89
CA ILE A 131 -2.06 -6.15 -17.32
C ILE A 131 -0.63 -5.74 -17.69
N GLU A 132 0.13 -5.21 -16.75
CA GLU A 132 1.48 -4.71 -17.00
C GLU A 132 2.54 -5.82 -17.10
N TYR A 133 2.17 -7.07 -16.83
CA TYR A 133 3.07 -8.22 -16.83
C TYR A 133 2.64 -9.30 -17.81
N ASP A 134 3.60 -10.05 -18.31
CA ASP A 134 3.37 -11.22 -19.13
C ASP A 134 3.17 -12.50 -18.27
N TYR A 135 2.89 -13.62 -18.93
CA TYR A 135 2.65 -14.91 -18.27
C TYR A 135 3.85 -15.45 -17.48
N SER A 136 5.06 -14.95 -17.71
CA SER A 136 6.26 -15.37 -16.98
C SER A 136 6.35 -14.75 -15.59
N HIS A 137 5.54 -13.72 -15.33
CA HIS A 137 5.50 -12.98 -14.07
C HIS A 137 4.05 -12.95 -13.54
N PRO A 138 3.63 -13.98 -12.78
CA PRO A 138 2.24 -14.08 -12.33
C PRO A 138 1.90 -12.98 -11.29
N VAL A 139 0.83 -12.24 -11.57
CA VAL A 139 0.29 -11.18 -10.70
C VAL A 139 -1.22 -11.39 -10.58
N PRO A 140 -1.78 -11.54 -9.36
CA PRO A 140 -1.11 -11.61 -8.04
C PRO A 140 -0.19 -12.82 -7.86
N ASP A 141 0.85 -12.68 -7.03
CA ASP A 141 1.78 -13.79 -6.72
C ASP A 141 1.19 -14.72 -5.64
N PHE A 142 0.62 -15.84 -6.08
CA PHE A 142 0.05 -16.84 -5.17
C PHE A 142 1.12 -17.60 -4.37
N ASN A 143 2.36 -17.67 -4.81
CA ASN A 143 3.43 -18.27 -4.01
C ASN A 143 3.79 -17.39 -2.83
N PHE A 144 3.86 -16.07 -3.05
CA PHE A 144 4.00 -15.12 -1.96
C PHE A 144 2.84 -15.25 -0.95
N LEU A 145 1.59 -15.27 -1.42
CA LEU A 145 0.42 -15.45 -0.54
C LEU A 145 0.46 -16.74 0.26
N LYS A 146 0.86 -17.86 -0.34
CA LYS A 146 1.02 -19.14 0.36
C LYS A 146 2.03 -19.05 1.50
N ASN A 147 3.15 -18.36 1.27
CA ASN A 147 4.17 -18.16 2.29
C ASN A 147 3.64 -17.29 3.43
N GLU A 148 2.88 -16.23 3.11
CA GLU A 148 2.26 -15.37 4.13
C GLU A 148 1.21 -16.10 4.96
N ILE A 149 0.43 -17.00 4.35
CA ILE A 149 -0.54 -17.85 5.06
C ILE A 149 0.20 -18.83 5.98
N ALA A 150 1.31 -19.41 5.53
CA ALA A 150 2.10 -20.34 6.34
C ALA A 150 2.83 -19.64 7.50
N ASP A 151 3.24 -18.37 7.32
CA ASP A 151 3.90 -17.56 8.34
C ASP A 151 2.86 -16.75 9.15
N SER A 152 2.02 -17.45 9.90
CA SER A 152 0.98 -16.86 10.73
C SER A 152 1.31 -16.80 12.23
N THR A 153 2.57 -16.99 12.58
CA THR A 153 2.98 -17.15 14.00
C THR A 153 3.05 -15.85 14.79
N ARG A 154 3.20 -14.71 14.10
CA ARG A 154 3.45 -13.40 14.75
C ARG A 154 2.22 -12.48 14.78
N ASN A 155 1.13 -12.85 14.12
CA ASN A 155 -0.05 -12.00 14.04
C ASN A 155 -1.34 -12.76 14.33
N LYS A 156 -2.33 -12.04 14.82
CA LYS A 156 -3.69 -12.54 15.04
C LYS A 156 -4.67 -12.00 14.01
N ARG A 157 -4.36 -10.85 13.41
CA ARG A 157 -5.22 -10.12 12.47
C ARG A 157 -4.44 -9.76 11.22
N THR A 158 -5.13 -9.61 10.09
CA THR A 158 -4.49 -9.29 8.81
C THR A 158 -5.25 -8.18 8.09
N ILE A 159 -4.51 -7.29 7.43
CA ILE A 159 -5.01 -6.32 6.47
C ILE A 159 -4.27 -6.57 5.15
N VAL A 160 -5.00 -6.69 4.04
CA VAL A 160 -4.41 -6.84 2.71
C VAL A 160 -4.47 -5.51 1.99
N VAL A 161 -3.34 -5.10 1.41
CA VAL A 161 -3.18 -3.82 0.72
C VAL A 161 -2.76 -4.07 -0.72
N MET A 162 -3.39 -3.41 -1.67
CA MET A 162 -3.13 -3.56 -3.10
C MET A 162 -3.31 -2.23 -3.83
N HIS A 163 -2.80 -2.12 -5.06
CA HIS A 163 -3.08 -0.96 -5.90
C HIS A 163 -4.44 -1.12 -6.59
N ALA A 164 -4.56 -2.05 -7.51
CA ALA A 164 -5.81 -2.33 -8.23
C ALA A 164 -6.63 -3.42 -7.52
N PRO A 165 -7.92 -3.18 -7.21
CA PRO A 165 -8.78 -4.16 -6.55
C PRO A 165 -9.32 -5.21 -7.53
N PRO A 166 -9.77 -6.38 -7.04
CA PRO A 166 -10.56 -7.32 -7.85
C PRO A 166 -11.77 -6.64 -8.49
N GLY A 167 -12.07 -7.00 -9.72
CA GLY A 167 -13.12 -6.36 -10.53
C GLY A 167 -12.64 -5.17 -11.37
N ASN A 168 -11.47 -4.59 -11.04
CA ASN A 168 -10.84 -3.58 -11.90
C ASN A 168 -10.16 -4.23 -13.10
N GLU A 169 -10.01 -3.49 -14.20
CA GLU A 169 -9.37 -4.00 -15.44
C GLU A 169 -7.88 -4.36 -15.26
N GLN A 170 -7.18 -3.69 -14.36
CA GLN A 170 -5.77 -3.98 -14.04
C GLN A 170 -5.59 -5.29 -13.29
N PHE A 171 -6.59 -5.76 -12.57
CA PHE A 171 -6.55 -7.02 -11.83
C PHE A 171 -6.76 -8.22 -12.77
N ASP A 172 -6.09 -9.36 -12.54
CA ASP A 172 -6.43 -10.60 -13.24
C ASP A 172 -7.75 -11.18 -12.73
N ASN A 173 -8.84 -10.75 -13.36
CA ASN A 173 -10.18 -11.16 -12.96
C ASN A 173 -10.50 -12.64 -13.21
N ASN A 174 -9.65 -13.38 -13.95
CA ASN A 174 -9.81 -14.83 -14.10
C ASN A 174 -9.50 -15.56 -12.79
N VAL A 175 -8.70 -14.96 -11.91
CA VAL A 175 -8.32 -15.57 -10.62
C VAL A 175 -8.92 -14.84 -9.41
N LYS A 176 -9.80 -13.85 -9.59
CA LYS A 176 -10.32 -13.03 -8.50
C LYS A 176 -10.99 -13.82 -7.38
N ASP A 177 -11.78 -14.85 -7.73
CA ASP A 177 -12.48 -15.67 -6.74
C ASP A 177 -11.50 -16.56 -5.97
N VAL A 178 -10.49 -17.12 -6.65
CA VAL A 178 -9.41 -17.87 -6.01
C VAL A 178 -8.57 -16.97 -5.12
N PHE A 179 -8.27 -15.76 -5.58
CA PHE A 179 -7.57 -14.74 -4.78
C PHE A 179 -8.33 -14.44 -3.48
N GLN A 180 -9.65 -14.19 -3.56
CA GLN A 180 -10.48 -13.95 -2.37
C GLN A 180 -10.44 -15.13 -1.39
N LEU A 181 -10.54 -16.36 -1.89
CA LEU A 181 -10.43 -17.55 -1.05
C LEU A 181 -9.07 -17.64 -0.34
N TYR A 182 -7.97 -17.33 -1.04
CA TYR A 182 -6.63 -17.36 -0.46
C TYR A 182 -6.47 -16.32 0.65
N ILE A 183 -6.83 -15.06 0.40
CA ILE A 183 -6.65 -14.00 1.41
C ILE A 183 -7.54 -14.23 2.64
N LYS A 184 -8.70 -14.86 2.49
CA LYS A 184 -9.57 -15.25 3.60
C LYS A 184 -8.99 -16.36 4.49
N THR A 185 -7.97 -17.08 4.05
CA THR A 185 -7.24 -18.04 4.89
C THR A 185 -6.16 -17.38 5.76
N LEU A 186 -5.85 -16.11 5.53
CA LEU A 186 -5.00 -15.33 6.42
C LEU A 186 -5.66 -15.15 7.80
N PRO A 187 -4.88 -15.08 8.89
CA PRO A 187 -5.43 -14.95 10.23
C PRO A 187 -6.33 -13.72 10.37
N SER A 188 -7.62 -13.93 10.67
CA SER A 188 -8.62 -12.87 10.88
C SER A 188 -8.47 -11.70 9.92
N LEU A 189 -8.66 -11.94 8.63
CA LEU A 189 -8.68 -10.87 7.64
C LEU A 189 -9.72 -9.83 8.02
N MET A 190 -9.28 -8.61 8.32
CA MET A 190 -10.15 -7.53 8.79
C MET A 190 -10.83 -6.81 7.63
N PHE A 191 -10.04 -6.36 6.67
CA PHE A 191 -10.46 -5.62 5.48
C PHE A 191 -9.32 -5.55 4.46
N CYS A 192 -9.62 -5.04 3.28
CA CYS A 192 -8.64 -4.75 2.24
C CYS A 192 -8.58 -3.25 1.95
N LEU A 193 -7.41 -2.78 1.50
CA LEU A 193 -7.18 -1.41 1.06
C LEU A 193 -6.75 -1.41 -0.40
N HIS A 194 -7.25 -0.44 -1.17
CA HIS A 194 -6.83 -0.23 -2.55
C HIS A 194 -6.79 1.24 -2.97
N ALA A 195 -6.02 1.53 -4.01
CA ALA A 195 -5.97 2.83 -4.68
C ALA A 195 -6.58 2.73 -6.09
N HIS A 196 -5.94 3.23 -7.13
CA HIS A 196 -6.21 3.10 -8.55
C HIS A 196 -7.54 3.68 -9.05
N ASN A 197 -8.65 3.45 -8.37
CA ASN A 197 -9.98 3.90 -8.83
C ASN A 197 -10.19 5.42 -8.66
N HIS A 198 -9.23 6.12 -8.06
CA HIS A 198 -9.26 7.57 -7.82
C HIS A 198 -10.51 8.08 -7.10
N CYS A 199 -11.19 7.25 -6.34
CA CYS A 199 -12.38 7.63 -5.58
C CYS A 199 -12.42 6.96 -4.22
N VAL A 200 -12.96 7.67 -3.23
CA VAL A 200 -13.25 7.08 -1.93
C VAL A 200 -14.38 6.07 -2.08
N SER A 201 -14.16 4.86 -1.58
CA SER A 201 -15.15 3.79 -1.61
C SER A 201 -15.02 2.87 -0.40
N ALA A 202 -16.11 2.17 -0.10
CA ALA A 202 -16.15 1.05 0.83
C ALA A 202 -17.15 0.04 0.28
N ALA A 203 -16.69 -1.13 -0.15
CA ALA A 203 -17.53 -2.10 -0.83
C ALA A 203 -17.20 -3.54 -0.41
N ASP A 204 -18.23 -4.33 -0.19
CA ASP A 204 -18.13 -5.77 -0.06
C ASP A 204 -18.20 -6.37 -1.48
N LEU A 205 -17.01 -6.55 -2.11
CA LEU A 205 -16.93 -6.93 -3.52
C LEU A 205 -17.37 -8.38 -3.80
N PHE A 206 -17.37 -9.23 -2.78
CA PHE A 206 -17.66 -10.66 -2.89
C PHE A 206 -18.88 -11.08 -2.06
N GLU A 207 -19.59 -10.13 -1.46
CA GLU A 207 -20.75 -10.37 -0.60
C GLU A 207 -20.45 -11.37 0.54
N ASP A 208 -19.22 -11.27 1.11
CA ASP A 208 -18.73 -12.22 2.12
C ASP A 208 -18.29 -11.55 3.44
N GLY A 209 -18.59 -10.27 3.59
CA GLY A 209 -18.31 -9.48 4.78
C GLY A 209 -16.96 -8.80 4.80
N ILE A 210 -16.08 -9.03 3.81
CA ILE A 210 -14.77 -8.37 3.70
C ILE A 210 -14.93 -7.07 2.91
N ILE A 211 -14.71 -5.96 3.59
CA ILE A 211 -14.81 -4.63 2.97
C ILE A 211 -13.50 -4.25 2.30
N TYR A 212 -13.59 -3.76 1.08
CA TYR A 212 -12.50 -3.14 0.32
C TYR A 212 -12.66 -1.62 0.41
N TYR A 213 -11.72 -0.96 1.07
CA TYR A 213 -11.69 0.50 1.18
C TYR A 213 -10.77 1.08 0.13
N GLY A 214 -11.31 1.97 -0.70
CA GLY A 214 -10.58 2.71 -1.72
C GLY A 214 -10.28 4.15 -1.30
N CYS A 215 -9.06 4.63 -1.55
CA CYS A 215 -8.72 6.05 -1.41
C CYS A 215 -8.90 6.79 -2.74
N ALA A 216 -9.14 8.10 -2.67
CA ALA A 216 -9.07 8.98 -3.83
C ALA A 216 -7.61 9.24 -4.22
N ASN A 217 -7.37 9.71 -5.46
CA ASN A 217 -6.07 10.25 -5.81
C ASN A 217 -5.78 11.52 -4.98
N ILE A 218 -4.50 11.81 -4.74
CA ILE A 218 -4.10 12.92 -3.87
C ILE A 218 -4.56 14.30 -4.38
N ALA A 219 -4.81 14.44 -5.68
CA ALA A 219 -5.33 15.67 -6.28
C ALA A 219 -6.70 16.07 -5.73
N LYS A 220 -7.46 15.11 -5.21
CA LYS A 220 -8.74 15.37 -4.52
C LYS A 220 -8.58 15.80 -3.06
N ARG A 221 -7.34 15.93 -2.58
CA ARG A 221 -6.99 16.44 -1.25
C ARG A 221 -7.68 15.71 -0.11
N SER A 222 -7.71 14.36 -0.20
CA SER A 222 -8.28 13.50 0.83
C SER A 222 -7.45 12.23 1.02
N TYR A 223 -7.55 11.65 2.19
CA TYR A 223 -6.95 10.37 2.55
C TYR A 223 -7.85 9.61 3.53
N LEU A 224 -7.56 8.33 3.72
CA LEU A 224 -8.21 7.51 4.73
C LEU A 224 -7.34 7.43 5.97
N LEU A 225 -7.91 7.73 7.13
CA LEU A 225 -7.27 7.56 8.43
C LEU A 225 -7.91 6.37 9.15
N PHE A 226 -7.11 5.36 9.44
CA PHE A 226 -7.52 4.19 10.20
C PHE A 226 -7.01 4.25 11.64
N THR A 227 -7.85 3.85 12.57
CA THR A 227 -7.49 3.63 13.97
C THR A 227 -7.79 2.18 14.32
N LEU A 228 -6.75 1.42 14.62
CA LEU A 228 -6.86 0.03 15.07
C LEU A 228 -6.80 -0.01 16.58
N THR A 229 -7.73 -0.70 17.20
CA THR A 229 -7.72 -1.03 18.63
C THR A 229 -7.51 -2.54 18.82
N PRO A 230 -7.30 -3.06 20.01
CA PRO A 230 -7.15 -4.51 20.22
C PRO A 230 -8.32 -5.34 19.69
N ASP A 231 -9.53 -4.81 19.73
CA ASP A 231 -10.76 -5.57 19.43
C ASP A 231 -11.46 -5.14 18.15
N ASP A 232 -11.17 -3.93 17.62
CA ASP A 232 -11.93 -3.34 16.51
C ASP A 232 -11.08 -2.36 15.70
N TYR A 233 -11.68 -1.73 14.70
CA TYR A 233 -11.11 -0.62 13.96
C TYR A 233 -12.18 0.42 13.60
N MET A 234 -11.73 1.63 13.33
CA MET A 234 -12.54 2.69 12.73
C MET A 234 -11.75 3.39 11.63
N TYR A 235 -12.46 4.03 10.71
CA TYR A 235 -11.81 4.84 9.69
C TYR A 235 -12.57 6.15 9.47
N GLU A 236 -11.84 7.13 8.96
CA GLU A 236 -12.34 8.45 8.60
C GLU A 236 -11.79 8.85 7.23
N VAL A 237 -12.61 9.56 6.47
CA VAL A 237 -12.17 10.26 5.26
C VAL A 237 -11.79 11.68 5.68
N VAL A 238 -10.52 12.01 5.58
CA VAL A 238 -9.98 13.32 5.99
C VAL A 238 -9.66 14.15 4.75
N ASN A 239 -10.10 15.40 4.75
CA ASN A 239 -9.73 16.39 3.73
C ASN A 239 -8.67 17.35 4.30
N PHE A 240 -7.73 17.80 3.45
CA PHE A 240 -6.63 18.68 3.83
C PHE A 240 -6.43 19.86 2.86
#